data_dc018176b81e484af996ea0367303a4f
#
_entry.id   dc018176b81e484af996ea0367303a4f
#
_cell.length_a   1.000
_cell.length_b   1.000
_cell.length_c   1.000
_cell.angle_alpha   90.00
_cell.angle_beta   90.00
_cell.angle_gamma   90.00
#
_symmetry.space_group_name_H-M   'P 1'
#
loop_
_entity.id
_entity.type
_entity.pdbx_description
1 polymer ?
#
loop_
_entity_poly.entity_id
_entity_poly.type
_entity_poly.pdbx_seq_one_letter_code
_entity_poly.pdbx_strand_id
1 'polypeptide(L)'
;MANNLLSINDLSKKDLLQLIEFSNNFIDDEGNFRKENLFPDKIVANVFCEPSTRTKSSFAIAANNLGCSVIDFDIENSSVQKGESIFETVDALNLMGVDLCVLRHPESVIRELAECLPKMVFINAGEGSISHPTQALLDIKTIIDHKENLDGLNIVIVGDLDHSRVTSSFVEGISNFDLGSLTF
;
A
#
# COMPACT_ATOMS: atom_id res chain seq x y z
N MET A 1 3.34 18.12 5.58
CA MET A 1 4.09 16.97 5.07
C MET A 1 3.09 16.06 4.39
N ALA A 2 3.42 15.49 3.23
CA ALA A 2 2.53 14.51 2.60
C ALA A 2 2.40 13.29 3.54
N ASN A 3 1.19 12.76 3.69
CA ASN A 3 0.94 11.58 4.52
C ASN A 3 1.25 10.33 3.68
N ASN A 4 2.49 9.90 3.69
CA ASN A 4 2.93 8.67 3.02
C ASN A 4 2.46 7.43 3.79
N LEU A 5 2.28 6.30 3.09
CA LEU A 5 2.10 4.98 3.68
C LEU A 5 3.28 4.09 3.26
N LEU A 6 4.38 4.14 4.01
CA LEU A 6 5.63 3.46 3.68
C LEU A 6 5.79 2.15 4.45
N SER A 7 5.34 2.10 5.69
CA SER A 7 5.36 0.92 6.55
C SER A 7 4.11 0.90 7.42
N ILE A 8 3.68 -0.29 7.81
CA ILE A 8 2.60 -0.44 8.80
C ILE A 8 3.03 0.09 10.18
N ASN A 9 4.33 0.06 10.48
CA ASN A 9 4.91 0.60 11.71
C ASN A 9 4.82 2.14 11.82
N ASP A 10 4.57 2.83 10.70
CA ASP A 10 4.36 4.27 10.71
C ASP A 10 2.95 4.65 11.24
N LEU A 11 2.08 3.64 11.47
CA LEU A 11 0.70 3.80 11.94
C LEU A 11 0.57 3.36 13.41
N SER A 12 -0.02 4.20 14.24
CA SER A 12 -0.48 3.78 15.57
C SER A 12 -1.71 2.86 15.46
N LYS A 13 -2.04 2.11 16.54
CA LYS A 13 -3.30 1.33 16.62
C LYS A 13 -4.52 2.19 16.24
N LYS A 14 -4.54 3.45 16.71
CA LYS A 14 -5.61 4.38 16.41
C LYS A 14 -5.69 4.72 14.93
N ASP A 15 -4.55 5.04 14.31
CA ASP A 15 -4.52 5.39 12.88
C ASP A 15 -4.95 4.21 12.01
N LEU A 16 -4.48 3.00 12.36
CA LEU A 16 -4.83 1.76 11.68
C LEU A 16 -6.34 1.51 11.75
N LEU A 17 -6.93 1.58 12.95
CA LEU A 17 -8.37 1.38 13.13
C LEU A 17 -9.19 2.47 12.41
N GLN A 18 -8.74 3.73 12.43
CA GLN A 18 -9.40 4.81 11.71
C GLN A 18 -9.37 4.60 10.19
N LEU A 19 -8.24 4.12 9.62
CA LEU A 19 -8.16 3.81 8.20
C LEU A 19 -9.11 2.66 7.81
N ILE A 20 -9.16 1.63 8.65
CA ILE A 20 -10.07 0.48 8.44
C ILE A 20 -11.53 0.92 8.50
N GLU A 21 -11.91 1.69 9.51
CA GLU A 21 -13.26 2.23 9.65
C GLU A 21 -13.61 3.14 8.47
N PHE A 22 -12.71 4.05 8.10
CA PHE A 22 -12.89 4.97 6.99
C PHE A 22 -13.09 4.24 5.66
N SER A 23 -12.45 3.10 5.46
CA SER A 23 -12.57 2.31 4.23
C SER A 23 -14.01 1.82 3.97
N ASN A 24 -14.83 1.68 5.02
CA ASN A 24 -16.23 1.26 4.89
C ASN A 24 -17.09 2.29 4.14
N ASN A 25 -16.68 3.57 4.10
CA ASN A 25 -17.40 4.60 3.34
C ASN A 25 -17.37 4.37 1.83
N PHE A 26 -16.44 3.56 1.35
CA PHE A 26 -16.25 3.26 -0.08
C PHE A 26 -16.94 1.96 -0.53
N ILE A 27 -17.74 1.35 0.35
CA ILE A 27 -18.52 0.14 0.07
C ILE A 27 -19.99 0.47 0.32
N ASP A 28 -20.88 0.03 -0.58
CA ASP A 28 -22.32 0.16 -0.40
C ASP A 28 -22.88 -0.99 0.46
N ASP A 29 -24.19 -0.93 0.77
CA ASP A 29 -24.85 -1.92 1.61
C ASP A 29 -24.93 -3.33 0.93
N GLU A 30 -24.67 -3.41 -0.36
CA GLU A 30 -24.63 -4.65 -1.15
C GLU A 30 -23.18 -5.21 -1.26
N GLY A 31 -22.19 -4.49 -0.72
CA GLY A 31 -20.78 -4.87 -0.77
C GLY A 31 -20.05 -4.45 -2.04
N ASN A 32 -20.64 -3.60 -2.89
CA ASN A 32 -19.98 -3.09 -4.08
C ASN A 32 -19.15 -1.85 -3.77
N PHE A 33 -18.08 -1.65 -4.54
CA PHE A 33 -17.27 -0.44 -4.42
C PHE A 33 -18.01 0.76 -4.99
N ARG A 34 -18.08 1.84 -4.18
CA ARG A 34 -18.62 3.13 -4.62
C ARG A 34 -17.65 3.80 -5.57
N LYS A 35 -18.21 4.47 -6.57
CA LYS A 35 -17.47 5.38 -7.45
C LYS A 35 -17.72 6.80 -6.97
N GLU A 36 -16.65 7.44 -6.56
CA GLU A 36 -16.67 8.81 -6.05
C GLU A 36 -15.81 9.70 -6.96
N ASN A 37 -16.14 10.98 -7.03
CA ASN A 37 -15.32 11.94 -7.78
C ASN A 37 -14.63 12.91 -6.80
N LEU A 38 -13.87 12.35 -5.85
CA LEU A 38 -13.24 13.10 -4.76
C LEU A 38 -11.96 13.82 -5.20
N PHE A 39 -11.24 13.24 -6.16
CA PHE A 39 -9.91 13.72 -6.57
C PHE A 39 -9.76 13.82 -8.10
N PRO A 40 -10.65 14.56 -8.83
CA PRO A 40 -10.65 14.57 -10.28
C PRO A 40 -9.40 15.23 -10.91
N ASP A 41 -8.72 16.09 -10.15
CA ASP A 41 -7.52 16.80 -10.61
C ASP A 41 -6.22 16.10 -10.18
N LYS A 42 -6.30 14.91 -9.55
CA LYS A 42 -5.14 14.19 -9.06
C LYS A 42 -4.67 13.09 -10.02
N ILE A 43 -3.36 12.94 -10.12
CA ILE A 43 -2.70 11.95 -10.97
C ILE A 43 -2.01 10.94 -10.07
N VAL A 44 -2.35 9.66 -10.26
CA VAL A 44 -1.74 8.52 -9.56
C VAL A 44 -0.90 7.72 -10.55
N ALA A 45 0.37 7.50 -10.23
CA ALA A 45 1.23 6.61 -10.99
C ALA A 45 1.40 5.26 -10.27
N ASN A 46 1.08 4.16 -10.98
CA ASN A 46 1.40 2.81 -10.57
C ASN A 46 2.75 2.39 -11.15
N VAL A 47 3.78 2.38 -10.32
CA VAL A 47 5.16 2.03 -10.70
C VAL A 47 5.53 0.68 -10.08
N PHE A 48 5.52 -0.37 -10.89
CA PHE A 48 5.73 -1.74 -10.44
C PHE A 48 6.97 -2.33 -11.09
N CYS A 49 8.06 -2.46 -10.32
CA CYS A 49 9.33 -3.06 -10.74
C CYS A 49 9.34 -4.60 -10.64
N GLU A 50 8.26 -5.18 -10.16
CA GLU A 50 8.03 -6.63 -10.10
C GLU A 50 6.64 -6.98 -10.64
N PRO A 51 6.47 -8.14 -11.29
CA PRO A 51 5.16 -8.59 -11.75
C PRO A 51 4.14 -8.65 -10.60
N SER A 52 3.00 -8.02 -10.77
CA SER A 52 1.92 -8.03 -9.76
C SER A 52 0.58 -7.66 -10.36
N THR A 53 -0.15 -8.64 -10.88
CA THR A 53 -1.45 -8.41 -11.51
C THR A 53 -2.48 -7.88 -10.51
N ARG A 54 -2.68 -8.59 -9.39
CA ARG A 54 -3.71 -8.23 -8.40
C ARG A 54 -3.47 -6.87 -7.78
N THR A 55 -2.28 -6.64 -7.22
CA THR A 55 -1.97 -5.39 -6.52
C THR A 55 -2.03 -4.19 -7.47
N LYS A 56 -1.41 -4.29 -8.65
CA LYS A 56 -1.43 -3.21 -9.65
C LYS A 56 -2.86 -2.87 -10.06
N SER A 57 -3.67 -3.88 -10.40
CA SER A 57 -5.06 -3.67 -10.82
C SER A 57 -5.93 -3.12 -9.70
N SER A 58 -5.75 -3.56 -8.45
CA SER A 58 -6.55 -3.05 -7.32
C SER A 58 -6.27 -1.58 -7.06
N PHE A 59 -5.03 -1.12 -7.11
CA PHE A 59 -4.70 0.29 -6.98
C PHE A 59 -5.24 1.14 -8.14
N ALA A 60 -5.14 0.63 -9.38
CA ALA A 60 -5.70 1.32 -10.54
C ALA A 60 -7.22 1.49 -10.42
N ILE A 61 -7.94 0.43 -10.02
CA ILE A 61 -9.40 0.48 -9.81
C ILE A 61 -9.75 1.43 -8.67
N ALA A 62 -9.03 1.38 -7.55
CA ALA A 62 -9.29 2.26 -6.41
C ALA A 62 -9.10 3.73 -6.77
N ALA A 63 -8.00 4.08 -7.45
CA ALA A 63 -7.73 5.44 -7.88
C ALA A 63 -8.79 5.95 -8.88
N ASN A 64 -9.18 5.10 -9.85
CA ASN A 64 -10.27 5.44 -10.79
C ASN A 64 -11.62 5.62 -10.08
N ASN A 65 -11.94 4.79 -9.07
CA ASN A 65 -13.17 4.93 -8.30
C ASN A 65 -13.19 6.24 -7.49
N LEU A 66 -12.04 6.79 -7.14
CA LEU A 66 -11.90 8.08 -6.47
C LEU A 66 -11.87 9.28 -7.45
N GLY A 67 -11.96 9.05 -8.75
CA GLY A 67 -11.95 10.08 -9.79
C GLY A 67 -10.55 10.50 -10.25
N CYS A 68 -9.47 9.87 -9.77
CA CYS A 68 -8.11 10.20 -10.17
C CYS A 68 -7.82 9.78 -11.62
N SER A 69 -6.92 10.51 -12.28
CA SER A 69 -6.25 10.02 -13.49
C SER A 69 -5.18 8.99 -13.10
N VAL A 70 -5.11 7.86 -13.80
CA VAL A 70 -4.16 6.78 -13.49
C VAL A 70 -3.16 6.59 -14.63
N ILE A 71 -1.87 6.56 -14.28
CA ILE A 71 -0.78 6.19 -15.16
C ILE A 71 -0.25 4.83 -14.70
N ASP A 72 -0.45 3.81 -15.54
CA ASP A 72 0.21 2.52 -15.36
C ASP A 72 1.58 2.55 -16.02
N PHE A 73 2.61 2.79 -15.21
CA PHE A 73 3.98 2.90 -15.72
C PHE A 73 4.52 1.51 -16.06
N ASP A 74 4.94 1.34 -17.31
CA ASP A 74 5.50 0.11 -17.83
C ASP A 74 7.03 0.15 -17.75
N ILE A 75 7.59 -0.44 -16.70
CA ILE A 75 9.03 -0.47 -16.48
C ILE A 75 9.76 -1.30 -17.54
N GLU A 76 9.14 -2.39 -18.02
CA GLU A 76 9.77 -3.27 -19.02
C GLU A 76 10.00 -2.56 -20.37
N ASN A 77 9.17 -1.58 -20.69
CA ASN A 77 9.28 -0.77 -21.93
C ASN A 77 9.71 0.69 -21.67
N SER A 78 10.27 0.98 -20.51
CA SER A 78 10.67 2.34 -20.10
C SER A 78 12.18 2.59 -20.27
N SER A 79 12.59 3.83 -19.96
CA SER A 79 14.00 4.25 -19.95
C SER A 79 14.85 3.51 -18.91
N VAL A 80 14.24 2.87 -17.92
CA VAL A 80 14.92 2.00 -16.94
C VAL A 80 15.70 0.88 -17.66
N GLN A 81 15.19 0.36 -18.77
CA GLN A 81 15.89 -0.60 -19.63
C GLN A 81 17.18 -0.05 -20.27
N LYS A 82 17.31 1.29 -20.32
CA LYS A 82 18.47 1.99 -20.87
C LYS A 82 19.47 2.41 -19.78
N GLY A 83 19.26 1.97 -18.51
CA GLY A 83 20.14 2.27 -17.38
C GLY A 83 19.70 3.47 -16.53
N GLU A 84 18.49 4.03 -16.76
CA GLU A 84 17.88 5.03 -15.89
C GLU A 84 17.54 4.40 -14.54
N SER A 85 17.89 5.06 -13.45
CA SER A 85 17.56 4.61 -12.10
C SER A 85 16.08 4.79 -11.80
N ILE A 86 15.56 4.03 -10.83
CA ILE A 86 14.18 4.23 -10.35
C ILE A 86 14.00 5.66 -9.78
N PHE A 87 15.05 6.24 -9.24
CA PHE A 87 15.06 7.59 -8.70
C PHE A 87 14.80 8.62 -9.80
N GLU A 88 15.55 8.55 -10.91
CA GLU A 88 15.38 9.43 -12.07
C GLU A 88 13.97 9.30 -12.69
N THR A 89 13.49 8.06 -12.80
CA THR A 89 12.15 7.76 -13.30
C THR A 89 11.06 8.40 -12.44
N VAL A 90 11.12 8.23 -11.11
CA VAL A 90 10.10 8.77 -10.19
C VAL A 90 10.21 10.29 -10.09
N ASP A 91 11.41 10.86 -10.14
CA ASP A 91 11.58 12.32 -10.18
C ASP A 91 11.01 12.92 -11.48
N ALA A 92 11.21 12.27 -12.61
CA ALA A 92 10.57 12.68 -13.86
C ALA A 92 9.03 12.70 -13.75
N LEU A 93 8.42 11.67 -13.13
CA LEU A 93 6.98 11.63 -12.88
C LEU A 93 6.53 12.75 -11.93
N ASN A 94 7.31 13.05 -10.90
CA ASN A 94 7.08 14.18 -9.99
C ASN A 94 7.11 15.53 -10.73
N LEU A 95 8.09 15.74 -11.62
CA LEU A 95 8.21 16.94 -12.44
C LEU A 95 7.08 17.06 -13.47
N MET A 96 6.51 15.95 -13.92
CA MET A 96 5.32 15.92 -14.81
C MET A 96 4.00 16.18 -14.07
N GLY A 97 4.03 16.31 -12.74
CA GLY A 97 2.85 16.65 -11.94
C GLY A 97 2.09 15.44 -11.38
N VAL A 98 2.72 14.28 -11.25
CA VAL A 98 2.12 13.15 -10.53
C VAL A 98 2.02 13.49 -9.04
N ASP A 99 0.83 13.34 -8.47
CA ASP A 99 0.56 13.66 -7.06
C ASP A 99 0.86 12.50 -6.13
N LEU A 100 0.63 11.26 -6.59
CA LEU A 100 0.77 10.05 -5.79
C LEU A 100 1.46 8.95 -6.61
N CYS A 101 2.48 8.34 -6.02
CA CYS A 101 3.18 7.19 -6.57
C CYS A 101 2.87 5.93 -5.74
N VAL A 102 2.25 4.94 -6.35
CA VAL A 102 2.11 3.59 -5.81
C VAL A 102 3.31 2.80 -6.32
N LEU A 103 4.26 2.55 -5.43
CA LEU A 103 5.54 1.95 -5.82
C LEU A 103 5.69 0.54 -5.25
N ARG A 104 6.09 -0.40 -6.13
CA ARG A 104 6.56 -1.72 -5.77
C ARG A 104 7.95 -1.95 -6.32
N HIS A 105 8.91 -2.25 -5.43
CA HIS A 105 10.32 -2.39 -5.79
C HIS A 105 10.96 -3.60 -5.08
N PRO A 106 11.89 -4.33 -5.73
CA PRO A 106 12.60 -5.45 -5.11
C PRO A 106 13.58 -5.02 -4.00
N GLU A 107 14.03 -3.78 -4.03
CA GLU A 107 14.97 -3.21 -3.04
C GLU A 107 14.29 -2.18 -2.16
N SER A 108 14.90 -1.86 -1.00
CA SER A 108 14.39 -0.86 -0.05
C SER A 108 14.79 0.55 -0.48
N VAL A 109 13.94 1.20 -1.27
CA VAL A 109 14.19 2.53 -1.85
C VAL A 109 13.06 3.54 -1.61
N ILE A 110 11.88 3.06 -1.18
CA ILE A 110 10.67 3.89 -1.17
C ILE A 110 10.76 5.02 -0.14
N ARG A 111 11.37 4.75 1.02
CA ARG A 111 11.53 5.76 2.08
C ARG A 111 12.49 6.87 1.64
N GLU A 112 13.60 6.53 1.02
CA GLU A 112 14.55 7.50 0.49
C GLU A 112 13.91 8.38 -0.60
N LEU A 113 13.16 7.77 -1.53
CA LEU A 113 12.38 8.49 -2.55
C LEU A 113 11.39 9.48 -1.91
N ALA A 114 10.66 9.05 -0.89
CA ALA A 114 9.68 9.90 -0.22
C ALA A 114 10.32 11.09 0.52
N GLU A 115 11.54 10.92 1.05
CA GLU A 115 12.31 11.99 1.69
C GLU A 115 12.84 12.99 0.65
N CYS A 116 13.30 12.50 -0.51
CA CYS A 116 13.84 13.35 -1.57
C CYS A 116 12.76 14.07 -2.38
N LEU A 117 11.54 13.52 -2.48
CA LEU A 117 10.44 14.05 -3.26
C LEU A 117 9.23 14.41 -2.37
N PRO A 118 9.36 15.38 -1.46
CA PRO A 118 8.36 15.66 -0.41
C PRO A 118 7.03 16.24 -0.93
N LYS A 119 6.93 16.56 -2.21
CA LYS A 119 5.69 17.05 -2.84
C LYS A 119 4.81 15.92 -3.35
N MET A 120 5.38 14.75 -3.63
CA MET A 120 4.68 13.57 -4.06
C MET A 120 4.31 12.70 -2.85
N VAL A 121 3.12 12.11 -2.87
CA VAL A 121 2.71 11.12 -1.87
C VAL A 121 3.16 9.73 -2.33
N PHE A 122 3.66 8.92 -1.40
CA PHE A 122 4.05 7.54 -1.68
C PHE A 122 3.20 6.52 -0.93
N ILE A 123 2.80 5.48 -1.66
CA ILE A 123 2.21 4.26 -1.09
C ILE A 123 3.11 3.08 -1.45
N ASN A 124 3.58 2.37 -0.43
CA ASN A 124 4.34 1.15 -0.58
C ASN A 124 3.41 -0.02 -0.95
N ALA A 125 3.53 -0.52 -2.19
CA ALA A 125 2.78 -1.66 -2.71
C ALA A 125 3.59 -2.98 -2.68
N GLY A 126 4.64 -3.01 -1.88
CA GLY A 126 5.54 -4.14 -1.66
C GLY A 126 6.99 -3.80 -1.95
N GLU A 127 7.84 -3.96 -0.95
CA GLU A 127 9.26 -3.62 -0.98
C GLU A 127 10.11 -4.80 -0.48
N GLY A 128 10.89 -5.36 -1.39
CA GLY A 128 11.73 -6.53 -1.11
C GLY A 128 10.96 -7.68 -0.46
N SER A 129 11.57 -8.33 0.53
CA SER A 129 10.93 -9.27 1.47
C SER A 129 10.49 -8.56 2.76
N ILE A 130 10.57 -7.23 2.83
CA ILE A 130 10.53 -6.46 4.08
C ILE A 130 9.12 -5.96 4.39
N SER A 131 8.45 -5.28 3.45
CA SER A 131 7.25 -4.52 3.77
C SER A 131 6.17 -4.57 2.68
N HIS A 132 4.92 -4.70 3.12
CA HIS A 132 3.72 -4.55 2.30
C HIS A 132 2.56 -4.03 3.17
N PRO A 133 2.58 -2.74 3.56
CA PRO A 133 1.66 -2.19 4.55
C PRO A 133 0.19 -2.31 4.14
N THR A 134 -0.12 -2.14 2.86
CA THR A 134 -1.50 -2.24 2.38
C THR A 134 -2.04 -3.66 2.43
N GLN A 135 -1.19 -4.69 2.32
CA GLN A 135 -1.63 -6.08 2.52
C GLN A 135 -1.92 -6.34 4.00
N ALA A 136 -1.08 -5.85 4.91
CA ALA A 136 -1.35 -5.97 6.34
C ALA A 136 -2.68 -5.29 6.73
N LEU A 137 -2.99 -4.11 6.18
CA LEU A 137 -4.27 -3.44 6.37
C LEU A 137 -5.45 -4.28 5.87
N LEU A 138 -5.32 -4.93 4.70
CA LEU A 138 -6.35 -5.82 4.16
C LEU A 138 -6.60 -7.03 5.06
N ASP A 139 -5.53 -7.67 5.54
CA ASP A 139 -5.62 -8.86 6.39
C ASP A 139 -6.25 -8.50 7.75
N ILE A 140 -5.81 -7.40 8.36
CA ILE A 140 -6.36 -6.89 9.63
C ILE A 140 -7.84 -6.51 9.47
N LYS A 141 -8.19 -5.79 8.38
CA LYS A 141 -9.60 -5.46 8.09
C LYS A 141 -10.44 -6.73 7.96
N THR A 142 -9.96 -7.72 7.22
CA THR A 142 -10.67 -8.98 7.05
C THR A 142 -10.94 -9.68 8.38
N ILE A 143 -9.97 -9.66 9.30
CA ILE A 143 -10.15 -10.23 10.64
C ILE A 143 -11.18 -9.42 11.43
N ILE A 144 -11.10 -8.09 11.43
CA ILE A 144 -12.05 -7.23 12.13
C ILE A 144 -13.48 -7.42 11.60
N ASP A 145 -13.66 -7.50 10.29
CA ASP A 145 -14.98 -7.71 9.68
C ASP A 145 -15.62 -9.06 10.10
N HIS A 146 -14.81 -10.08 10.47
CA HIS A 146 -15.29 -11.39 10.86
C HIS A 146 -15.29 -11.68 12.37
N LYS A 147 -14.45 -10.96 13.12
CA LYS A 147 -14.21 -11.21 14.56
C LYS A 147 -14.46 -9.99 15.43
N GLU A 148 -14.90 -8.87 14.85
CA GLU A 148 -15.17 -7.58 15.49
C GLU A 148 -13.91 -6.85 15.98
N ASN A 149 -12.89 -7.56 16.47
CA ASN A 149 -11.60 -6.99 16.88
C ASN A 149 -10.49 -8.06 16.83
N LEU A 150 -9.24 -7.66 17.13
CA LEU A 150 -8.09 -8.56 17.26
C LEU A 150 -7.73 -8.88 18.70
N ASP A 151 -8.16 -8.07 19.67
CA ASP A 151 -7.78 -8.26 21.06
C ASP A 151 -8.33 -9.60 21.59
N GLY A 152 -7.48 -10.38 22.25
CA GLY A 152 -7.79 -11.70 22.78
C GLY A 152 -7.74 -12.84 21.74
N LEU A 153 -7.54 -12.57 20.45
CA LEU A 153 -7.46 -13.63 19.45
C LEU A 153 -6.18 -14.45 19.56
N ASN A 154 -6.31 -15.74 19.27
CA ASN A 154 -5.17 -16.64 19.07
C ASN A 154 -4.93 -16.78 17.57
N ILE A 155 -3.76 -16.35 17.14
CA ILE A 155 -3.39 -16.32 15.72
C ILE A 155 -2.26 -17.31 15.48
N VAL A 156 -2.39 -18.13 14.44
CA VAL A 156 -1.35 -19.05 13.96
C VAL A 156 -1.00 -18.67 12.53
N ILE A 157 0.29 -18.45 12.27
CA ILE A 157 0.81 -18.16 10.94
C ILE A 157 1.61 -19.37 10.46
N VAL A 158 1.22 -19.94 9.31
CA VAL A 158 1.87 -21.13 8.74
C VAL A 158 2.35 -20.82 7.32
N GLY A 159 3.62 -21.00 7.06
CA GLY A 159 4.22 -20.80 5.74
C GLY A 159 5.69 -20.40 5.81
N ASP A 160 6.17 -19.76 4.73
CA ASP A 160 7.52 -19.19 4.69
C ASP A 160 7.54 -17.87 5.48
N LEU A 161 8.05 -17.94 6.68
CA LEU A 161 8.09 -16.79 7.59
C LEU A 161 9.28 -15.86 7.32
N ASP A 162 10.37 -16.44 6.82
CA ASP A 162 11.64 -15.71 6.67
C ASP A 162 11.65 -14.78 5.44
N HIS A 163 10.91 -15.13 4.38
CA HIS A 163 10.93 -14.39 3.11
C HIS A 163 9.59 -13.71 2.78
N SER A 164 8.62 -13.77 3.66
CA SER A 164 7.29 -13.22 3.44
C SER A 164 7.14 -11.78 3.96
N ARG A 165 7.25 -10.80 3.07
CA ARG A 165 6.92 -9.39 3.41
C ARG A 165 5.48 -9.20 3.90
N VAL A 166 4.57 -10.11 3.52
CA VAL A 166 3.18 -10.10 4.00
C VAL A 166 3.16 -10.46 5.47
N THR A 167 3.84 -11.55 5.86
CA THR A 167 3.96 -11.97 7.25
C THR A 167 4.62 -10.90 8.10
N SER A 168 5.74 -10.33 7.67
CA SER A 168 6.44 -9.27 8.40
C SER A 168 5.50 -8.09 8.68
N SER A 169 4.87 -7.53 7.66
CA SER A 169 3.97 -6.39 7.85
C SER A 169 2.71 -6.74 8.63
N PHE A 170 2.18 -7.95 8.48
CA PHE A 170 1.03 -8.39 9.27
C PHE A 170 1.38 -8.48 10.76
N VAL A 171 2.49 -9.14 11.11
CA VAL A 171 2.98 -9.26 12.49
C VAL A 171 3.23 -7.88 13.10
N GLU A 172 3.88 -6.99 12.37
CA GLU A 172 4.08 -5.59 12.79
C GLU A 172 2.75 -4.89 13.08
N GLY A 173 1.77 -5.01 12.20
CA GLY A 173 0.46 -4.38 12.34
C GLY A 173 -0.32 -4.89 13.55
N ILE A 174 -0.35 -6.23 13.74
CA ILE A 174 -1.06 -6.85 14.87
C ILE A 174 -0.35 -6.70 16.22
N SER A 175 0.95 -6.36 16.23
CA SER A 175 1.71 -6.11 17.48
C SER A 175 1.15 -4.95 18.31
N ASN A 176 0.33 -4.10 17.69
CA ASN A 176 -0.38 -3.00 18.36
C ASN A 176 -1.63 -3.46 19.14
N PHE A 177 -1.99 -4.75 19.10
CA PHE A 177 -3.19 -5.31 19.71
C PHE A 177 -2.84 -6.27 20.85
N ASP A 178 -3.75 -6.39 21.83
CA ASP A 178 -3.59 -7.31 22.98
C ASP A 178 -4.05 -8.71 22.59
N LEU A 179 -3.22 -9.43 21.81
CA LEU A 179 -3.53 -10.79 21.34
C LEU A 179 -3.55 -11.79 22.49
N GLY A 180 -4.38 -12.83 22.39
CA GLY A 180 -4.34 -13.98 23.27
C GLY A 180 -3.07 -14.80 23.07
N SER A 181 -2.71 -15.09 21.82
CA SER A 181 -1.42 -15.69 21.44
C SER A 181 -1.11 -15.46 19.96
N LEU A 182 0.19 -15.46 19.63
CA LEU A 182 0.71 -15.50 18.27
C LEU A 182 1.68 -16.67 18.16
N THR A 183 1.44 -17.58 17.22
CA THR A 183 2.24 -18.81 17.01
C THR A 183 2.67 -18.88 15.55
N PHE A 184 3.91 -19.36 15.35
CA PHE A 184 4.53 -19.55 14.03
C PHE A 184 4.82 -21.02 13.78
#